data_88d9bada23dc4055dd051bd50c8a2184
#
_entry.id   88d9bada23dc4055dd051bd50c8a2184
#
_cell.length_a   1.000
_cell.length_b   1.000
_cell.length_c   1.000
_cell.angle_alpha   90.00
_cell.angle_beta   90.00
_cell.angle_gamma   90.00
#
_symmetry.space_group_name_H-M   'P 1'
#
loop_
_entity.id
_entity.type
_entity.pdbx_description
1 polymer ?
#
loop_
_entity_poly.entity_id
_entity_poly.type
_entity_poly.pdbx_seq_one_letter_code
_entity_poly.pdbx_strand_id
1 'polypeptide(L)'
;MRTPTLLILVAVCQPVSAGESVRNKHELNQWNPLQASYKIHSGSTAYSEPPTKADSAITVHFGGTAAKRLFDQIGPDVKEGCSDAKGDRERRNKGVHCTFTARLQHPGNSHYRCWIGIDLRTGGGSARVPC
;
A
#
# COMPACT_ATOMS: atom_id res chain seq x y z
N MET A 1 2.15 -70.22 -28.18
CA MET A 1 1.70 -69.75 -26.86
C MET A 1 2.32 -68.38 -26.61
N ARG A 2 1.54 -67.30 -26.64
CA ARG A 2 2.00 -65.94 -26.45
C ARG A 2 1.50 -65.46 -25.09
N THR A 3 2.42 -65.20 -24.16
CA THR A 3 2.13 -64.64 -22.83
C THR A 3 1.93 -63.14 -22.93
N PRO A 4 0.87 -62.53 -22.40
CA PRO A 4 0.73 -61.09 -22.34
C PRO A 4 1.46 -60.52 -21.11
N THR A 5 2.37 -59.61 -21.36
CA THR A 5 3.05 -58.85 -20.31
C THR A 5 2.14 -57.73 -19.81
N LEU A 6 1.73 -57.81 -18.55
CA LEU A 6 0.89 -56.83 -17.87
C LEU A 6 1.76 -55.67 -17.39
N LEU A 7 1.62 -54.51 -18.02
CA LEU A 7 2.26 -53.25 -17.57
C LEU A 7 1.43 -52.64 -16.46
N ILE A 8 1.96 -52.67 -15.23
CA ILE A 8 1.37 -51.99 -14.07
C ILE A 8 1.87 -50.53 -14.08
N LEU A 9 0.96 -49.61 -14.40
CA LEU A 9 1.21 -48.17 -14.24
C LEU A 9 1.05 -47.79 -12.75
N VAL A 10 2.17 -47.53 -12.08
CA VAL A 10 2.17 -46.95 -10.73
C VAL A 10 2.02 -45.45 -10.84
N ALA A 11 0.84 -44.94 -10.49
CA ALA A 11 0.61 -43.50 -10.37
C ALA A 11 1.27 -42.97 -9.08
N VAL A 12 2.37 -42.27 -9.22
CA VAL A 12 3.01 -41.58 -8.10
C VAL A 12 2.26 -40.27 -7.82
N CYS A 13 1.41 -40.30 -6.80
CA CYS A 13 0.81 -39.06 -6.25
C CYS A 13 1.89 -38.30 -5.49
N GLN A 14 2.39 -37.18 -6.06
CA GLN A 14 3.27 -36.25 -5.35
C GLN A 14 2.40 -35.33 -4.49
N PRO A 15 2.70 -35.17 -3.19
CA PRO A 15 2.02 -34.19 -2.37
C PRO A 15 2.45 -32.78 -2.83
N VAL A 16 1.51 -31.98 -3.29
CA VAL A 16 1.70 -30.55 -3.51
C VAL A 16 1.82 -29.91 -2.13
N SER A 17 3.05 -29.69 -1.67
CA SER A 17 3.30 -28.85 -0.51
C SER A 17 2.92 -27.42 -0.87
N ALA A 18 1.77 -26.97 -0.38
CA ALA A 18 1.44 -25.57 -0.31
C ALA A 18 2.46 -24.91 0.64
N GLY A 19 3.52 -24.35 0.05
CA GLY A 19 4.50 -23.59 0.79
C GLY A 19 3.84 -22.32 1.32
N GLU A 20 3.34 -22.36 2.53
CA GLU A 20 3.08 -21.15 3.31
C GLU A 20 4.42 -20.42 3.42
N SER A 21 4.53 -19.31 2.69
CA SER A 21 5.67 -18.40 2.80
C SER A 21 5.72 -17.90 4.24
N VAL A 22 6.50 -18.56 5.07
CA VAL A 22 6.87 -18.08 6.40
C VAL A 22 7.62 -16.77 6.17
N ARG A 23 6.88 -15.67 6.27
CA ARG A 23 7.42 -14.31 6.15
C ARG A 23 8.45 -14.15 7.26
N ASN A 24 9.71 -14.24 6.90
CA ASN A 24 10.84 -14.23 7.81
C ASN A 24 10.76 -12.96 8.69
N LYS A 25 10.73 -13.14 10.00
CA LYS A 25 10.75 -12.07 11.01
C LYS A 25 11.94 -11.10 10.81
N HIS A 26 12.99 -11.56 10.16
CA HIS A 26 14.16 -10.77 9.80
C HIS A 26 13.87 -9.71 8.72
N GLU A 27 12.91 -9.98 7.83
CA GLU A 27 12.53 -9.07 6.73
C GLU A 27 11.78 -7.82 7.22
N LEU A 28 11.13 -7.92 8.37
CA LEU A 28 10.39 -6.81 8.99
C LEU A 28 11.29 -5.77 9.66
N ASN A 29 12.56 -6.08 9.89
CA ASN A 29 13.51 -5.20 10.60
C ASN A 29 14.58 -4.60 9.68
N GLN A 30 14.41 -4.70 8.36
CA GLN A 30 15.34 -4.14 7.39
C GLN A 30 14.78 -2.84 6.80
N TRP A 31 15.69 -1.88 6.57
CA TRP A 31 15.39 -0.71 5.75
C TRP A 31 15.12 -1.14 4.31
N ASN A 32 13.94 -0.78 3.80
CA ASN A 32 13.58 -1.06 2.42
C ASN A 32 13.64 0.25 1.62
N PRO A 33 14.15 0.22 0.38
CA PRO A 33 14.13 1.41 -0.47
C PRO A 33 12.70 1.86 -0.73
N LEU A 34 12.47 3.16 -0.69
CA LEU A 34 11.18 3.78 -0.96
C LEU A 34 11.30 4.72 -2.16
N GLN A 35 10.57 4.42 -3.24
CA GLN A 35 10.37 5.37 -4.32
C GLN A 35 9.21 6.29 -3.96
N ALA A 36 9.54 7.52 -3.62
CA ALA A 36 8.58 8.50 -3.17
C ALA A 36 8.85 9.87 -3.78
N SER A 37 7.81 10.69 -3.86
CA SER A 37 7.90 12.12 -4.11
C SER A 37 7.47 12.87 -2.87
N TYR A 38 7.97 14.09 -2.69
CA TYR A 38 7.56 14.95 -1.58
C TYR A 38 7.37 16.39 -2.03
N LYS A 39 6.61 17.11 -1.26
CA LYS A 39 6.55 18.59 -1.34
C LYS A 39 6.54 19.21 0.06
N ILE A 40 7.13 20.38 0.16
CA ILE A 40 6.99 21.27 1.33
C ILE A 40 6.04 22.38 0.91
N HIS A 41 4.96 22.57 1.66
CA HIS A 41 3.87 23.44 1.24
C HIS A 41 3.09 24.02 2.43
N SER A 42 2.29 25.03 2.17
CA SER A 42 1.14 25.43 2.97
C SER A 42 -0.16 24.92 2.34
N GLY A 43 -1.27 24.98 3.05
CA GLY A 43 -2.57 24.52 2.57
C GLY A 43 -2.66 23.01 2.43
N SER A 44 -3.57 22.54 1.56
CA SER A 44 -3.76 21.11 1.26
C SER A 44 -2.81 20.64 0.16
N THR A 45 -2.69 19.31 0.00
CA THR A 45 -1.86 18.74 -1.06
C THR A 45 -2.36 19.01 -2.48
N ALA A 46 -3.67 19.21 -2.66
CA ALA A 46 -4.28 19.53 -3.95
C ALA A 46 -4.17 21.03 -4.28
N TYR A 47 -4.26 21.88 -3.28
CA TYR A 47 -4.18 23.35 -3.42
C TYR A 47 -2.99 23.87 -2.61
N SER A 48 -1.81 23.36 -2.96
CA SER A 48 -0.59 23.68 -2.23
C SER A 48 0.02 25.00 -2.69
N GLU A 49 0.40 25.81 -1.72
CA GLU A 49 1.10 27.08 -1.91
C GLU A 49 2.50 27.01 -1.28
N PRO A 50 3.37 27.97 -1.56
CA PRO A 50 4.67 28.05 -0.88
C PRO A 50 4.51 28.06 0.65
N PRO A 51 5.43 27.40 1.39
CA PRO A 51 5.35 27.36 2.84
C PRO A 51 5.51 28.78 3.44
N THR A 52 4.82 29.00 4.54
CA THR A 52 4.89 30.25 5.28
C THR A 52 5.35 30.01 6.73
N LYS A 53 5.67 31.08 7.46
CA LYS A 53 5.99 30.98 8.90
C LYS A 53 4.78 30.51 9.72
N ALA A 54 3.56 30.78 9.23
CA ALA A 54 2.32 30.41 9.92
C ALA A 54 1.79 29.04 9.50
N ASP A 55 2.13 28.57 8.32
CA ASP A 55 1.67 27.28 7.78
C ASP A 55 2.77 26.64 6.92
N SER A 56 3.26 25.48 7.35
CA SER A 56 4.30 24.73 6.65
C SER A 56 4.19 23.25 6.97
N ALA A 57 4.12 22.44 5.96
CA ALA A 57 4.10 20.97 6.08
C ALA A 57 4.98 20.31 5.03
N ILE A 58 5.51 19.15 5.35
CA ILE A 58 6.03 18.22 4.37
C ILE A 58 5.01 17.12 4.15
N THR A 59 4.73 16.80 2.89
CA THR A 59 3.94 15.62 2.53
C THR A 59 4.73 14.74 1.58
N VAL A 60 4.88 13.46 1.94
CA VAL A 60 5.52 12.41 1.15
C VAL A 60 4.43 11.54 0.54
N HIS A 61 4.51 11.31 -0.77
CA HIS A 61 3.57 10.47 -1.52
C HIS A 61 4.31 9.30 -2.16
N PHE A 62 3.73 8.10 -2.08
CA PHE A 62 4.27 6.89 -2.69
C PHE A 62 3.15 5.88 -3.00
N GLY A 63 3.47 4.94 -3.88
CA GLY A 63 2.56 3.86 -4.29
C GLY A 63 3.20 2.48 -4.18
N GLY A 64 2.52 1.49 -4.78
CA GLY A 64 3.04 0.13 -4.91
C GLY A 64 3.10 -0.66 -3.62
N THR A 65 4.08 -1.54 -3.52
CA THR A 65 4.23 -2.49 -2.40
C THR A 65 4.40 -1.78 -1.05
N ALA A 66 5.15 -0.67 -1.01
CA ALA A 66 5.33 0.10 0.22
C ALA A 66 4.00 0.68 0.72
N ALA A 67 3.21 1.26 -0.19
CA ALA A 67 1.89 1.78 0.15
C ALA A 67 0.93 0.67 0.59
N LYS A 68 0.97 -0.50 -0.05
CA LYS A 68 0.17 -1.66 0.38
C LYS A 68 0.54 -2.09 1.80
N ARG A 69 1.84 -2.23 2.09
CA ARG A 69 2.30 -2.61 3.43
C ARG A 69 1.83 -1.62 4.50
N LEU A 70 1.91 -0.32 4.21
CA LEU A 70 1.43 0.71 5.13
C LEU A 70 -0.09 0.66 5.27
N PHE A 71 -0.83 0.56 4.16
CA PHE A 71 -2.29 0.42 4.17
C PHE A 71 -2.75 -0.74 5.07
N ASP A 72 -2.07 -1.89 5.00
CA ASP A 72 -2.41 -3.07 5.79
C ASP A 72 -2.16 -2.87 7.31
N GLN A 73 -1.29 -1.93 7.70
CA GLN A 73 -0.92 -1.66 9.09
C GLN A 73 -1.75 -0.55 9.76
N ILE A 74 -2.31 0.37 8.99
CA ILE A 74 -3.07 1.49 9.55
C ILE A 74 -4.56 1.15 9.64
N GLY A 75 -5.02 0.88 10.83
CA GLY A 75 -6.42 0.83 11.25
C GLY A 75 -7.44 0.22 10.29
N PRO A 76 -8.72 0.28 10.62
CA PRO A 76 -9.80 -0.14 9.74
C PRO A 76 -10.04 0.87 8.61
N ASP A 77 -10.79 0.43 7.61
CA ASP A 77 -11.29 1.33 6.57
C ASP A 77 -12.20 2.40 7.18
N VAL A 78 -12.12 3.61 6.66
CA VAL A 78 -13.05 4.68 7.05
C VAL A 78 -14.44 4.37 6.50
N LYS A 79 -15.48 4.76 7.23
CA LYS A 79 -16.88 4.53 6.81
C LYS A 79 -17.26 5.38 5.59
N GLU A 80 -16.77 6.62 5.57
CA GLU A 80 -17.01 7.59 4.50
C GLU A 80 -15.65 8.00 3.94
N GLY A 81 -15.29 7.43 2.81
CA GLY A 81 -14.05 7.75 2.09
C GLY A 81 -14.27 8.86 1.06
N CYS A 82 -13.19 9.26 0.42
CA CYS A 82 -13.21 10.26 -0.67
C CYS A 82 -13.78 9.70 -1.99
N SER A 83 -13.86 8.38 -2.13
CA SER A 83 -14.41 7.71 -3.31
C SER A 83 -15.66 6.90 -2.92
N ASP A 84 -16.69 7.00 -3.73
CA ASP A 84 -17.91 6.19 -3.67
C ASP A 84 -17.86 5.00 -4.67
N ALA A 85 -16.78 4.86 -5.42
CA ALA A 85 -16.60 3.78 -6.38
C ALA A 85 -16.54 2.41 -5.68
N LYS A 86 -17.33 1.47 -6.21
CA LYS A 86 -17.45 0.14 -5.63
C LYS A 86 -16.08 -0.57 -5.55
N GLY A 87 -15.72 -0.94 -4.33
CA GLY A 87 -14.48 -1.65 -4.02
C GLY A 87 -13.31 -0.75 -3.66
N ASP A 88 -13.42 0.56 -3.80
CA ASP A 88 -12.42 1.50 -3.30
C ASP A 88 -12.43 1.50 -1.77
N ARG A 89 -11.26 1.70 -1.18
CA ARG A 89 -11.06 1.66 0.27
C ARG A 89 -10.12 2.78 0.69
N GLU A 90 -10.32 3.29 1.87
CA GLU A 90 -9.51 4.35 2.42
C GLU A 90 -9.23 4.12 3.90
N ARG A 91 -8.03 4.44 4.34
CA ARG A 91 -7.58 4.36 5.73
C ARG A 91 -6.84 5.63 6.12
N ARG A 92 -7.13 6.12 7.31
CA ARG A 92 -6.50 7.34 7.85
C ARG A 92 -6.06 7.12 9.29
N ASN A 93 -4.89 7.64 9.62
CA ASN A 93 -4.42 7.71 11.01
C ASN A 93 -3.50 8.92 11.16
N LYS A 94 -3.99 9.97 11.83
CA LYS A 94 -3.26 11.23 12.06
C LYS A 94 -2.58 11.74 10.78
N GLY A 95 -1.25 11.69 10.70
CA GLY A 95 -0.49 12.14 9.53
C GLY A 95 -0.41 11.16 8.37
N VAL A 96 -1.16 10.08 8.39
CA VAL A 96 -1.14 9.06 7.33
C VAL A 96 -2.51 8.97 6.67
N HIS A 97 -2.51 8.97 5.33
CA HIS A 97 -3.70 8.78 4.51
C HIS A 97 -3.34 7.78 3.40
N CYS A 98 -4.05 6.67 3.32
CA CYS A 98 -3.84 5.65 2.29
C CYS A 98 -5.14 5.30 1.59
N THR A 99 -5.05 5.07 0.28
CA THR A 99 -6.18 4.64 -0.55
C THR A 99 -5.86 3.33 -1.26
N PHE A 100 -6.88 2.53 -1.47
CA PHE A 100 -6.91 1.42 -2.41
C PHE A 100 -7.96 1.73 -3.49
N THR A 101 -7.54 1.71 -4.76
CA THR A 101 -8.41 1.92 -5.91
C THR A 101 -8.64 0.58 -6.61
N ALA A 102 -9.88 0.10 -6.63
CA ALA A 102 -10.23 -1.21 -7.15
C ALA A 102 -10.09 -1.29 -8.68
N ARG A 103 -10.41 -0.20 -9.37
CA ARG A 103 -10.34 -0.10 -10.84
C ARG A 103 -9.33 0.97 -11.24
N LEU A 104 -8.19 0.57 -11.78
CA LEU A 104 -7.20 1.50 -12.29
C LEU A 104 -7.63 2.04 -13.66
N GLN A 105 -7.54 3.35 -13.84
CA GLN A 105 -7.81 4.01 -15.11
C GLN A 105 -6.67 3.82 -16.12
N HIS A 106 -5.44 3.58 -15.62
CA HIS A 106 -4.24 3.41 -16.46
C HIS A 106 -3.44 2.20 -16.00
N PRO A 107 -2.92 1.34 -16.93
CA PRO A 107 -2.16 0.11 -16.62
C PRO A 107 -0.88 0.49 -15.96
N GLY A 108 -0.30 1.21 -15.52
CA GLY A 108 0.95 1.50 -14.80
C GLY A 108 0.72 2.09 -13.41
N ASN A 109 -0.53 2.40 -13.10
CA ASN A 109 -0.86 2.96 -11.78
C ASN A 109 -0.88 1.86 -10.71
N SER A 110 -0.52 2.23 -9.50
CA SER A 110 -0.66 1.35 -8.34
C SER A 110 -2.07 1.43 -7.77
N HIS A 111 -2.63 0.28 -7.40
CA HIS A 111 -3.87 0.21 -6.61
C HIS A 111 -3.75 0.90 -5.25
N TYR A 112 -2.57 0.84 -4.65
CA TYR A 112 -2.31 1.43 -3.33
C TYR A 112 -1.52 2.72 -3.48
N ARG A 113 -1.97 3.76 -2.79
CA ARG A 113 -1.28 5.05 -2.65
C ARG A 113 -1.35 5.51 -1.21
N CYS A 114 -0.26 6.06 -0.72
CA CYS A 114 -0.21 6.62 0.62
C CYS A 114 0.45 8.00 0.62
N TRP A 115 -0.01 8.81 1.54
CA TRP A 115 0.56 10.10 1.89
C TRP A 115 0.92 10.09 3.36
N ILE A 116 2.13 10.53 3.67
CA ILE A 116 2.57 10.79 5.04
C ILE A 116 2.89 12.26 5.12
N GLY A 117 2.24 12.95 6.04
CA GLY A 117 2.45 14.38 6.24
C GLY A 117 2.80 14.74 7.66
N ILE A 118 3.65 15.76 7.79
CA ILE A 118 4.09 16.31 9.06
C ILE A 118 3.95 17.83 8.98
N ASP A 119 3.28 18.41 9.96
CA ASP A 119 3.31 19.86 10.17
C ASP A 119 4.70 20.24 10.71
N LEU A 120 5.43 21.07 9.96
CA LEU A 120 6.83 21.40 10.30
C LEU A 120 6.98 22.35 11.48
N ARG A 121 5.90 23.01 11.91
CA ARG A 121 5.91 23.92 13.06
C ARG A 121 5.70 23.16 14.38
N THR A 122 4.89 22.10 14.34
CA THR A 122 4.48 21.36 15.54
C THR A 122 5.12 19.98 15.63
N GLY A 123 5.64 19.46 14.52
CA GLY A 123 6.06 18.07 14.40
C GLY A 123 4.89 17.08 14.39
N GLY A 124 3.66 17.55 14.43
CA GLY A 124 2.46 16.71 14.43
C GLY A 124 2.15 16.11 13.07
N GLY A 125 1.53 14.93 13.07
CA GLY A 125 1.08 14.25 11.85
C GLY A 125 -0.05 15.04 11.17
N SER A 126 0.10 15.34 9.87
CA SER A 126 -0.91 16.03 9.06
C SER A 126 -0.67 15.77 7.58
N ALA A 127 -1.33 14.77 7.01
CA ALA A 127 -1.16 14.45 5.59
C ALA A 127 -1.77 15.50 4.65
N ARG A 128 -2.74 16.29 5.14
CA ARG A 128 -3.42 17.39 4.40
C ARG A 128 -3.98 16.97 3.04
N VAL A 129 -4.42 15.73 2.91
CA VAL A 129 -5.03 15.20 1.68
C VAL A 129 -6.53 15.50 1.71
N PRO A 130 -7.04 16.36 0.85
CA PRO A 130 -8.48 16.61 0.75
C PRO A 130 -9.19 15.49 -0.01
N CYS A 131 -10.46 15.40 0.17
CA CYS A 131 -11.33 14.65 -0.73
C CYS A 131 -11.64 15.40 -2.02
#